data_808d6d9b50e2d813b2fbc1ca871f786b
#
_entry.id   808d6d9b50e2d813b2fbc1ca871f786b
#
_cell.length_a   1.000
_cell.length_b   1.000
_cell.length_c   1.000
_cell.angle_alpha   90.00
_cell.angle_beta   90.00
_cell.angle_gamma   90.00
#
_symmetry.space_group_name_H-M   'P 1'
#
loop_
_entity.id
_entity.type
_entity.pdbx_description
1 polymer ?
#
loop_
_entity_poly.entity_id
_entity_poly.type
_entity_poly.pdbx_seq_one_letter_code
_entity_poly.pdbx_strand_id
1 'polypeptide(L)' 'MPIIRKIIQVGGSKAVSLPKSWLDFLENEYGKIEAVKMEVNGKIIIEPILPK' A
#
# COMPACT_ATOMS: atom_id res chain seq x y z
N MET A 1 1.06 -13.86 7.46
CA MET A 1 2.46 -13.58 7.83
C MET A 1 2.78 -12.11 7.67
N PRO A 2 3.38 -11.49 8.67
CA PRO A 2 3.73 -10.09 8.52
C PRO A 2 4.91 -9.93 7.57
N ILE A 3 4.91 -8.83 6.85
CA ILE A 3 5.99 -8.43 5.97
C ILE A 3 6.68 -7.24 6.62
N ILE A 4 7.99 -7.32 6.73
CA ILE A 4 8.77 -6.26 7.35
C ILE A 4 9.39 -5.41 6.25
N ARG A 5 9.13 -4.10 6.30
CA ARG A 5 9.70 -3.15 5.36
C ARG A 5 10.36 -2.02 6.13
N LYS A 6 11.45 -1.53 5.61
CA LYS A 6 12.14 -0.40 6.21
C LYS A 6 11.44 0.90 5.87
N ILE A 7 11.49 1.84 6.79
CA ILE A 7 10.99 3.18 6.54
C ILE A 7 12.07 3.95 5.81
N ILE A 8 11.74 4.54 4.68
CA ILE A 8 12.67 5.33 3.90
C ILE A 8 12.24 6.79 3.90
N GLN A 9 13.19 7.68 3.72
CA GLN A 9 12.89 9.11 3.68
C GLN A 9 12.77 9.57 2.24
N VAL A 10 11.68 10.29 1.95
CA VAL A 10 11.42 10.83 0.62
C VAL A 10 11.09 12.30 0.80
N GLY A 11 12.06 13.17 0.48
CA GLY A 11 11.90 14.59 0.71
C GLY A 11 11.68 14.87 2.19
N GLY A 12 10.62 15.57 2.52
CA GLY A 12 10.26 15.87 3.90
C GLY A 12 9.35 14.83 4.55
N SER A 13 9.15 13.68 3.89
CA SER A 13 8.21 12.67 4.36
C SER A 13 8.91 11.34 4.59
N LYS A 14 8.21 10.44 5.24
CA LYS A 14 8.64 9.06 5.40
C LYS A 14 7.77 8.17 4.53
N ALA A 15 8.36 7.11 4.01
CA ALA A 15 7.64 6.21 3.10
C ALA A 15 8.00 4.77 3.40
N VAL A 16 7.12 3.87 2.98
CA VAL A 16 7.35 2.44 3.04
C VAL A 16 6.85 1.84 1.74
N SER A 17 7.60 0.88 1.19
CA SER A 17 7.19 0.25 -0.06
C SER A 17 6.09 -0.77 0.18
N LEU A 18 5.12 -0.79 -0.72
CA LEU A 18 4.06 -1.79 -0.69
C LEU A 18 4.51 -3.06 -1.39
N PRO A 19 4.03 -4.24 -0.96
CA PRO A 19 4.42 -5.48 -1.62
C PRO A 19 3.95 -5.48 -3.07
N LYS A 20 4.89 -5.67 -3.99
CA LYS A 20 4.56 -5.67 -5.41
C LYS A 20 3.63 -6.82 -5.78
N SER A 21 3.85 -7.99 -5.20
CA SER A 21 3.03 -9.16 -5.50
C SER A 21 1.58 -8.96 -5.08
N TRP A 22 1.35 -8.27 -3.98
CA TRP A 22 0.00 -7.94 -3.53
C TRP A 22 -0.71 -7.04 -4.54
N LEU A 23 -0.02 -6.00 -5.00
CA LEU A 23 -0.60 -5.10 -5.98
C LEU A 23 -0.81 -5.79 -7.32
N ASP A 24 0.13 -6.62 -7.75
CA ASP A 24 -0.01 -7.37 -8.98
C ASP A 24 -1.23 -8.29 -8.94
N PHE A 25 -1.44 -8.96 -7.81
CA PHE A 25 -2.60 -9.82 -7.65
C PHE A 25 -3.90 -9.02 -7.76
N LEU A 26 -3.95 -7.88 -7.09
CA LEU A 26 -5.16 -7.04 -7.13
C LEU A 26 -5.39 -6.49 -8.53
N GLU A 27 -4.34 -6.11 -9.22
CA GLU A 27 -4.49 -5.58 -10.57
C GLU A 27 -4.97 -6.64 -11.55
N ASN A 28 -4.56 -7.89 -11.35
CA ASN A 28 -5.07 -8.98 -12.17
C ASN A 28 -6.56 -9.24 -11.94
N GLU A 29 -7.01 -9.03 -10.69
CA GLU A 29 -8.40 -9.30 -10.35
C GLU A 29 -9.34 -8.15 -10.67
N TYR A 30 -8.88 -6.92 -10.44
CA TYR A 30 -9.76 -5.75 -10.44
C TYR A 30 -9.36 -4.68 -11.43
N GLY A 31 -8.16 -4.75 -12.01
CA GLY A 31 -7.63 -3.73 -12.88
C GLY A 31 -6.64 -2.82 -12.16
N LYS A 32 -6.25 -1.74 -12.80
CA LYS A 32 -5.18 -0.90 -12.31
C LYS A 32 -5.51 -0.24 -10.97
N ILE A 33 -4.64 -0.42 -10.00
CA ILE A 33 -4.76 0.20 -8.69
C ILE A 33 -3.90 1.46 -8.69
N GLU A 34 -4.53 2.62 -8.57
CA GLU A 34 -3.81 3.90 -8.65
C GLU A 34 -3.64 4.55 -7.29
N ALA A 35 -4.40 4.13 -6.30
CA ALA A 35 -4.35 4.76 -4.99
C ALA A 35 -4.77 3.77 -3.92
N VAL A 36 -4.37 4.07 -2.69
CA VAL A 36 -4.79 3.31 -1.52
C VAL A 36 -5.32 4.30 -0.50
N LYS A 37 -6.21 3.84 0.36
CA LYS A 37 -6.63 4.66 1.48
C LYS A 37 -5.94 4.15 2.73
N MET A 38 -5.72 5.07 3.65
CA MET A 38 -4.98 4.81 4.86
C MET A 38 -5.81 5.22 6.07
N GLU A 39 -5.93 4.33 7.04
CA GLU A 39 -6.53 4.67 8.32
C GLU A 39 -5.46 4.67 9.38
N VAL A 40 -5.46 5.71 10.22
CA VAL A 40 -4.49 5.84 11.31
C VAL A 40 -5.25 5.77 12.62
N ASN A 41 -4.97 4.73 13.39
CA ASN A 41 -5.66 4.49 14.66
C ASN A 41 -4.72 3.68 15.56
N GLY A 42 -3.68 4.35 16.08
CA GLY A 42 -2.63 3.68 16.81
C GLY A 42 -1.74 2.81 15.95
N LYS A 43 -2.23 2.44 14.80
CA LYS A 43 -1.49 1.73 13.75
C LYS A 43 -2.04 2.23 12.42
N ILE A 44 -1.35 1.91 11.34
CA ILE A 44 -1.78 2.32 10.01
C ILE A 44 -2.31 1.10 9.27
N ILE A 45 -3.54 1.22 8.77
CA ILE A 45 -4.18 0.20 7.97
C ILE A 45 -4.30 0.73 6.54
N ILE A 46 -3.75 -0.01 5.58
CA ILE A 46 -3.75 0.39 4.19
C ILE A 46 -4.67 -0.53 3.41
N GLU A 47 -5.62 0.06 2.68
CA GLU A 47 -6.55 -0.68 1.85
C GLU A 47 -6.52 -0.14 0.43
N PRO A 48 -6.66 -1.00 -0.58
CA PRO A 48 -6.65 -0.51 -1.95
C PRO A 48 -7.96 0.18 -2.29
N ILE A 49 -7.87 1.19 -3.16
CA ILE A 49 -9.06 1.78 -3.76
C ILE A 49 -9.26 1.07 -5.08
N LEU A 50 -10.27 0.24 -5.14
CA LEU A 50 -10.50 -0.59 -6.31
C LEU A 50 -11.14 0.21 -7.43
N PRO A 51 -10.78 -0.04 -8.69
CA PRO A 51 -11.44 0.61 -9.81
C PRO A 51 -12.85 0.06 -9.96
N LYS A 52 -13.70 0.85 -10.53
CA LYS A 52 -15.08 0.43 -10.77
C LYS A 52 -15.21 -0.27 -12.11
#